data_111d658aa66f1bf51305c3240aead835
#
_entry.id   111d658aa66f1bf51305c3240aead835
#
_cell.length_a   1.000
_cell.length_b   1.000
_cell.length_c   1.000
_cell.angle_alpha   90.00
_cell.angle_beta   90.00
_cell.angle_gamma   90.00
#
_symmetry.space_group_name_H-M   'P 1'
#
loop_
_entity.id
_entity.type
_entity.pdbx_description
1 polymer ?
#
loop_
_entity_poly.entity_id
_entity_poly.type
_entity_poly.pdbx_seq_one_letter_code
_entity_poly.pdbx_strand_id
1 'polypeptide(L)'
;MITLGITGRSGCGKSTVTAVFAAHGVPLVDADQISREILLPGSPLLPVLARRFGADILYADGSLNRRLLADRAFAAPEGKAALDSFVLPEIIRRVCRLKQAAREAGAPLFVIDGAVIVGTDAEKECDHLCVVTAPFATSVARIAARDGIAPEMAARRLNAQTPDVYKRQAFRPRR
;
A
#
# COMPACT_ATOMS: atom_id res chain seq x y z
N MET A 1 -20.83 -9.81 -3.72
CA MET A 1 -19.63 -9.16 -4.30
C MET A 1 -18.40 -9.79 -3.70
N ILE A 2 -17.54 -10.34 -4.53
CA ILE A 2 -16.23 -10.90 -4.12
C ILE A 2 -15.23 -9.74 -4.00
N THR A 3 -14.34 -9.80 -3.02
CA THR A 3 -13.24 -8.83 -2.85
C THR A 3 -11.91 -9.53 -3.06
N LEU A 4 -11.16 -9.11 -4.07
CA LEU A 4 -9.86 -9.65 -4.42
C LEU A 4 -8.76 -8.68 -3.99
N GLY A 5 -7.90 -9.08 -3.05
CA GLY A 5 -6.66 -8.38 -2.77
C GLY A 5 -5.58 -8.73 -3.80
N ILE A 6 -4.89 -7.74 -4.35
CA ILE A 6 -3.74 -7.92 -5.24
C ILE A 6 -2.52 -7.33 -4.56
N THR A 7 -1.50 -8.15 -4.35
CA THR A 7 -0.24 -7.72 -3.75
C THR A 7 0.95 -8.31 -4.50
N GLY A 8 2.13 -7.85 -4.19
CA GLY A 8 3.38 -8.32 -4.79
C GLY A 8 4.51 -7.32 -4.53
N ARG A 9 5.74 -7.76 -4.74
CA ARG A 9 6.93 -6.91 -4.59
C ARG A 9 7.04 -5.90 -5.73
N SER A 10 7.81 -4.85 -5.55
CA SER A 10 8.12 -3.89 -6.60
C SER A 10 8.66 -4.59 -7.84
N GLY A 11 8.26 -4.13 -9.03
CA GLY A 11 8.72 -4.69 -10.31
C GLY A 11 8.10 -6.04 -10.70
N CYS A 12 7.20 -6.64 -9.90
CA CYS A 12 6.58 -7.92 -10.22
C CYS A 12 5.53 -7.84 -11.35
N GLY A 13 5.06 -6.65 -11.72
CA GLY A 13 4.02 -6.48 -12.75
C GLY A 13 2.59 -6.34 -12.18
N LYS A 14 2.45 -6.03 -10.90
CA LYS A 14 1.16 -5.83 -10.24
C LYS A 14 0.26 -4.85 -11.01
N SER A 15 0.80 -3.69 -11.43
CA SER A 15 0.07 -2.68 -12.21
C SER A 15 -0.45 -3.19 -13.56
N THR A 16 0.23 -4.14 -14.18
CA THR A 16 -0.24 -4.79 -15.42
C THR A 16 -1.47 -5.65 -15.14
N VAL A 17 -1.46 -6.38 -14.02
CA VAL A 17 -2.61 -7.20 -13.59
C VAL A 17 -3.80 -6.32 -13.23
N THR A 18 -3.59 -5.26 -12.44
CA THR A 18 -4.67 -4.34 -12.03
C THR A 18 -5.26 -3.58 -13.21
N ALA A 19 -4.43 -3.24 -14.23
CA ALA A 19 -4.91 -2.62 -15.47
C ALA A 19 -5.90 -3.50 -16.25
N VAL A 20 -5.74 -4.83 -16.21
CA VAL A 20 -6.70 -5.76 -16.84
C VAL A 20 -8.06 -5.66 -16.17
N PHE A 21 -8.13 -5.65 -14.84
CA PHE A 21 -9.39 -5.49 -14.11
C PHE A 21 -10.03 -4.13 -14.40
N ALA A 22 -9.25 -3.05 -14.42
CA ALA A 22 -9.74 -1.72 -14.75
C ALA A 22 -10.31 -1.65 -16.18
N ALA A 23 -9.64 -2.27 -17.16
CA ALA A 23 -10.11 -2.33 -18.55
C ALA A 23 -11.45 -3.08 -18.70
N HIS A 24 -11.78 -3.99 -17.77
CA HIS A 24 -13.06 -4.69 -17.72
C HIS A 24 -14.10 -3.99 -16.84
N GLY A 25 -13.86 -2.75 -16.42
CA GLY A 25 -14.80 -1.97 -15.61
C GLY A 25 -14.96 -2.47 -14.18
N VAL A 26 -14.03 -3.29 -13.67
CA VAL A 26 -14.04 -3.75 -12.27
C VAL A 26 -13.64 -2.60 -11.36
N PRO A 27 -14.46 -2.24 -10.37
CA PRO A 27 -14.09 -1.25 -9.36
C PRO A 27 -12.80 -1.65 -8.64
N LEU A 28 -11.84 -0.74 -8.63
CA LEU A 28 -10.50 -0.97 -8.09
C LEU A 28 -10.06 0.19 -7.21
N VAL A 29 -9.38 -0.11 -6.12
CA VAL A 29 -8.74 0.86 -5.24
C VAL A 29 -7.26 0.54 -5.06
N ASP A 30 -6.41 1.57 -5.21
CA ASP A 30 -4.98 1.51 -4.87
C ASP A 30 -4.78 2.02 -3.43
N ALA A 31 -4.52 1.10 -2.50
CA ALA A 31 -4.29 1.42 -1.10
C ALA A 31 -2.98 2.20 -0.87
N ASP A 32 -1.98 2.02 -1.74
CA ASP A 32 -0.74 2.79 -1.70
C ASP A 32 -0.99 4.25 -2.13
N GLN A 33 -1.91 4.47 -3.09
CA GLN A 33 -2.37 5.80 -3.47
C GLN A 33 -3.18 6.46 -2.34
N ILE A 34 -4.13 5.75 -1.74
CA ILE A 34 -4.88 6.24 -0.56
C ILE A 34 -3.90 6.69 0.54
N SER A 35 -2.86 5.89 0.83
CA SER A 35 -1.83 6.24 1.82
C SER A 35 -1.14 7.58 1.53
N ARG A 36 -1.01 7.96 0.26
CA ARG A 36 -0.47 9.27 -0.12
C ARG A 36 -1.49 10.39 0.02
N GLU A 37 -2.74 10.12 -0.37
CA GLU A 37 -3.82 11.11 -0.36
C GLU A 37 -4.24 11.53 1.04
N ILE A 38 -4.30 10.60 2.00
CA ILE A 38 -4.65 10.89 3.39
C ILE A 38 -3.61 11.75 4.12
N LEU A 39 -2.45 11.95 3.52
CA LEU A 39 -1.33 12.75 4.04
C LEU A 39 -1.06 13.99 3.17
N LEU A 40 -2.03 14.44 2.38
CA LEU A 40 -1.96 15.71 1.65
C LEU A 40 -2.19 16.90 2.60
N PRO A 41 -1.74 18.11 2.21
CA PRO A 41 -2.00 19.33 2.97
C PRO A 41 -3.48 19.48 3.34
N GLY A 42 -3.75 19.88 4.59
CA GLY A 42 -5.11 19.98 5.12
C GLY A 42 -5.65 18.67 5.73
N SER A 43 -4.93 17.56 5.66
CA SER A 43 -5.34 16.31 6.29
C SER A 43 -5.36 16.44 7.83
N PRO A 44 -6.42 15.95 8.51
CA PRO A 44 -6.50 15.93 9.97
C PRO A 44 -5.46 15.01 10.62
N LEU A 45 -4.83 14.12 9.86
CA LEU A 45 -3.76 13.26 10.36
C LEU A 45 -2.45 14.03 10.56
N LEU A 46 -2.18 15.07 9.79
CA LEU A 46 -0.91 15.79 9.83
C LEU A 46 -0.61 16.40 11.20
N PRO A 47 -1.54 17.11 11.88
CA PRO A 47 -1.31 17.60 13.23
C PRO A 47 -1.08 16.48 14.26
N VAL A 48 -1.71 15.33 14.08
CA VAL A 48 -1.55 14.17 14.98
C VAL A 48 -0.14 13.59 14.81
N LEU A 49 0.31 13.41 13.56
CA LEU A 49 1.65 12.95 13.24
C LEU A 49 2.72 13.94 13.71
N ALA A 50 2.48 15.24 13.55
CA ALA A 50 3.40 16.29 14.00
C ALA A 50 3.57 16.26 15.53
N ARG A 51 2.51 16.02 16.30
CA ARG A 51 2.61 15.84 17.76
C ARG A 51 3.43 14.60 18.14
N ARG A 52 3.32 13.53 17.37
CA ARG A 52 4.01 12.25 17.68
C ARG A 52 5.45 12.22 17.20
N PHE A 53 5.73 12.80 16.03
CA PHE A 53 7.01 12.67 15.34
C PHE A 53 7.81 13.99 15.27
N GLY A 54 7.28 15.10 15.81
CA GLY A 54 7.89 16.42 15.81
C GLY A 54 7.24 17.37 14.79
N ALA A 55 7.08 18.63 15.18
CA ALA A 55 6.38 19.64 14.36
C ALA A 55 7.09 19.92 13.02
N ASP A 56 8.39 19.72 12.95
CA ASP A 56 9.24 19.94 11.79
C ASP A 56 9.08 18.89 10.67
N ILE A 57 8.25 17.85 10.87
CA ILE A 57 7.80 16.99 9.77
C ILE A 57 6.84 17.70 8.82
N LEU A 58 6.37 18.91 9.18
CA LEU A 58 5.54 19.75 8.32
C LEU A 58 6.37 20.95 7.85
N TYR A 59 6.28 21.22 6.54
CA TYR A 59 6.82 22.47 5.99
C TYR A 59 5.90 23.67 6.31
N ALA A 60 6.38 24.87 6.07
CA ALA A 60 5.64 26.11 6.33
C ALA A 60 4.32 26.21 5.51
N ASP A 61 4.26 25.55 4.35
CA ASP A 61 3.06 25.46 3.51
C ASP A 61 2.07 24.36 3.97
N GLY A 62 2.34 23.70 5.09
CA GLY A 62 1.53 22.62 5.63
C GLY A 62 1.72 21.25 4.94
N SER A 63 2.62 21.15 3.97
CA SER A 63 2.94 19.87 3.33
C SER A 63 3.84 19.00 4.21
N LEU A 64 3.76 17.68 4.01
CA LEU A 64 4.48 16.70 4.81
C LEU A 64 5.89 16.44 4.26
N ASN A 65 6.89 16.59 5.09
CA ASN A 65 8.24 16.06 4.86
C ASN A 65 8.23 14.54 5.03
N ARG A 66 7.83 13.83 3.97
CA ARG A 66 7.69 12.36 3.99
C ARG A 66 8.98 11.64 4.35
N ARG A 67 10.12 12.19 3.95
CA ARG A 67 11.43 11.61 4.25
C ARG A 67 11.72 11.67 5.75
N LEU A 68 11.56 12.85 6.35
CA LEU A 68 11.82 13.04 7.77
C LEU A 68 10.85 12.22 8.65
N LEU A 69 9.56 12.16 8.26
CA LEU A 69 8.60 11.28 8.92
C LEU A 69 9.03 9.81 8.84
N ALA A 70 9.45 9.34 7.66
CA ALA A 70 9.91 7.97 7.47
C ALA A 70 11.17 7.68 8.29
N ASP A 71 12.17 8.58 8.27
CA ASP A 71 13.40 8.43 9.04
C ASP A 71 13.10 8.28 10.54
N ARG A 72 12.16 9.07 11.08
CA ARG A 72 11.76 8.98 12.49
C ARG A 72 10.88 7.78 12.82
N ALA A 73 9.93 7.48 11.94
CA ALA A 73 9.03 6.34 12.15
C ALA A 73 9.77 5.00 12.05
N PHE A 74 10.76 4.89 11.18
CA PHE A 74 11.52 3.64 11.00
C PHE A 74 12.82 3.57 11.82
N ALA A 75 13.13 4.59 12.63
CA ALA A 75 14.27 4.55 13.54
C ALA A 75 14.14 3.47 14.61
N ALA A 76 12.91 3.12 15.00
CA ALA A 76 12.63 2.07 16.00
C ALA A 76 11.28 1.38 15.68
N PRO A 77 11.09 0.10 16.09
CA PRO A 77 9.84 -0.63 15.89
C PRO A 77 8.59 0.07 16.41
N GLU A 78 8.72 0.77 17.55
CA GLU A 78 7.64 1.53 18.20
C GLU A 78 7.21 2.74 17.36
N GLY A 79 8.13 3.34 16.63
CA GLY A 79 7.83 4.44 15.69
C GLY A 79 7.00 3.96 14.52
N LYS A 80 7.38 2.82 13.93
CA LYS A 80 6.58 2.20 12.87
C LYS A 80 5.19 1.83 13.37
N ALA A 81 5.07 1.17 14.52
CA ALA A 81 3.78 0.79 15.09
C ALA A 81 2.90 2.02 15.37
N ALA A 82 3.49 3.11 15.86
CA ALA A 82 2.79 4.37 16.07
C ALA A 82 2.29 4.98 14.75
N LEU A 83 3.12 5.03 13.70
CA LEU A 83 2.70 5.51 12.38
C LEU A 83 1.55 4.68 11.83
N ASP A 84 1.69 3.36 11.86
CA ASP A 84 0.68 2.41 11.39
C ASP A 84 -0.64 2.58 12.14
N SER A 85 -0.62 2.82 13.45
CA SER A 85 -1.82 3.01 14.27
C SER A 85 -2.65 4.25 13.88
N PHE A 86 -2.03 5.27 13.28
CA PHE A 86 -2.73 6.46 12.78
C PHE A 86 -3.16 6.30 11.32
N VAL A 87 -2.32 5.71 10.49
CA VAL A 87 -2.49 5.69 9.03
C VAL A 87 -3.36 4.54 8.56
N LEU A 88 -3.16 3.32 9.10
CA LEU A 88 -3.89 2.13 8.64
C LEU A 88 -5.41 2.24 8.86
N PRO A 89 -5.94 2.70 10.00
CA PRO A 89 -7.38 2.82 10.18
C PRO A 89 -8.04 3.74 9.16
N GLU A 90 -7.37 4.83 8.77
CA GLU A 90 -7.88 5.76 7.77
C GLU A 90 -7.88 5.16 6.36
N ILE A 91 -6.81 4.42 6.00
CA ILE A 91 -6.74 3.68 4.74
C ILE A 91 -7.89 2.68 4.68
N ILE A 92 -8.06 1.85 5.72
CA ILE A 92 -9.09 0.82 5.79
C ILE A 92 -10.48 1.43 5.69
N ARG A 93 -10.74 2.50 6.45
CA ARG A 93 -12.01 3.23 6.41
C ARG A 93 -12.35 3.71 4.99
N ARG A 94 -11.34 4.19 4.25
CA ARG A 94 -11.52 4.67 2.88
C ARG A 94 -11.74 3.52 1.89
N VAL A 95 -11.00 2.42 2.05
CA VAL A 95 -11.21 1.18 1.29
C VAL A 95 -12.62 0.63 1.52
N CYS A 96 -13.07 0.52 2.77
CA CYS A 96 -14.40 0.01 3.11
C CYS A 96 -15.51 0.87 2.52
N ARG A 97 -15.36 2.20 2.51
CA ARG A 97 -16.33 3.11 1.88
C ARG A 97 -16.44 2.87 0.38
N LEU A 98 -15.30 2.75 -0.32
CA LEU A 98 -15.30 2.49 -1.76
C LEU A 98 -15.84 1.10 -2.11
N LYS A 99 -15.50 0.11 -1.29
CA LYS A 99 -16.04 -1.25 -1.39
C LYS A 99 -17.56 -1.26 -1.22
N GLN A 100 -18.09 -0.50 -0.26
CA GLN A 100 -19.52 -0.40 -0.02
C GLN A 100 -20.24 0.28 -1.20
N ALA A 101 -19.70 1.38 -1.71
CA ALA A 101 -20.24 2.04 -2.90
C ALA A 101 -20.27 1.11 -4.13
N ALA A 102 -19.21 0.32 -4.35
CA ALA A 102 -19.18 -0.68 -5.42
C ALA A 102 -20.24 -1.77 -5.23
N ARG A 103 -20.48 -2.20 -3.98
CA ARG A 103 -21.53 -3.18 -3.65
C ARG A 103 -22.93 -2.62 -3.95
N GLU A 104 -23.19 -1.38 -3.56
CA GLU A 104 -24.46 -0.68 -3.80
C GLU A 104 -24.70 -0.47 -5.31
N ALA A 105 -23.65 -0.27 -6.09
CA ALA A 105 -23.69 -0.22 -7.54
C ALA A 105 -23.87 -1.60 -8.21
N GLY A 106 -23.98 -2.70 -7.43
CA GLY A 106 -24.20 -4.06 -7.95
C GLY A 106 -22.95 -4.73 -8.53
N ALA A 107 -21.75 -4.23 -8.25
CA ALA A 107 -20.52 -4.83 -8.76
C ALA A 107 -20.34 -6.27 -8.26
N PRO A 108 -20.05 -7.26 -9.14
CA PRO A 108 -19.81 -8.64 -8.73
C PRO A 108 -18.45 -8.85 -8.06
N LEU A 109 -17.48 -7.99 -8.40
CA LEU A 109 -16.09 -8.05 -7.95
C LEU A 109 -15.60 -6.66 -7.55
N PHE A 110 -14.79 -6.59 -6.51
CA PHE A 110 -14.05 -5.39 -6.07
C PHE A 110 -12.58 -5.75 -5.89
N VAL A 111 -11.66 -4.91 -6.38
CA VAL A 111 -10.22 -5.16 -6.28
C VAL A 111 -9.57 -4.16 -5.33
N ILE A 112 -8.77 -4.68 -4.40
CA ILE A 112 -7.89 -3.87 -3.53
C ILE A 112 -6.45 -4.13 -3.96
N ASP A 113 -5.78 -3.12 -4.52
CA ASP A 113 -4.37 -3.16 -4.86
C ASP A 113 -3.54 -2.51 -3.75
N GLY A 114 -2.51 -3.18 -3.25
CA GLY A 114 -1.60 -2.58 -2.28
C GLY A 114 -0.57 -3.54 -1.70
N ALA A 115 0.59 -2.98 -1.40
CA ALA A 115 1.62 -3.70 -0.67
C ALA A 115 1.26 -3.88 0.82
N VAL A 116 0.41 -3.00 1.35
CA VAL A 116 0.01 -2.94 2.76
C VAL A 116 -1.12 -3.90 3.14
N ILE A 117 -1.65 -4.68 2.19
CA ILE A 117 -2.77 -5.59 2.48
C ILE A 117 -2.35 -6.68 3.47
N VAL A 118 -1.24 -7.37 3.18
CA VAL A 118 -0.80 -8.55 3.94
C VAL A 118 -0.26 -8.15 5.30
N GLY A 119 -0.76 -8.83 6.34
CA GLY A 119 -0.36 -8.59 7.73
C GLY A 119 -1.00 -7.36 8.37
N THR A 120 -2.02 -6.77 7.72
CA THR A 120 -2.81 -5.66 8.29
C THR A 120 -4.29 -5.99 8.30
N ASP A 121 -5.11 -5.15 8.95
CA ASP A 121 -6.56 -5.33 8.94
C ASP A 121 -7.19 -5.20 7.55
N ALA A 122 -6.50 -4.61 6.58
CA ALA A 122 -6.93 -4.59 5.18
C ALA A 122 -7.04 -6.00 4.56
N GLU A 123 -6.27 -6.97 5.06
CA GLU A 123 -6.37 -8.38 4.67
C GLU A 123 -7.74 -8.97 4.99
N LYS A 124 -8.34 -8.55 6.12
CA LYS A 124 -9.68 -8.99 6.55
C LYS A 124 -10.79 -8.52 5.61
N GLU A 125 -10.52 -7.52 4.80
CA GLU A 125 -11.47 -7.02 3.79
C GLU A 125 -11.46 -7.83 2.50
N CYS A 126 -10.49 -8.74 2.31
CA CYS A 126 -10.34 -9.57 1.12
C CYS A 126 -10.92 -10.97 1.35
N ASP A 127 -11.69 -11.46 0.36
CA ASP A 127 -12.15 -12.86 0.31
C ASP A 127 -11.05 -13.76 -0.28
N HIS A 128 -10.28 -13.22 -1.24
CA HIS A 128 -9.15 -13.88 -1.87
C HIS A 128 -7.95 -12.94 -1.99
N LEU A 129 -6.75 -13.54 -2.04
CA LEU A 129 -5.49 -12.80 -2.25
C LEU A 129 -4.75 -13.35 -3.47
N CYS A 130 -4.46 -12.47 -4.41
CA CYS A 130 -3.59 -12.71 -5.54
C CYS A 130 -2.20 -12.13 -5.25
N VAL A 131 -1.18 -12.99 -5.20
CA VAL A 131 0.21 -12.56 -5.06
C VAL A 131 0.88 -12.61 -6.43
N VAL A 132 1.12 -11.44 -7.02
CA VAL A 132 1.82 -11.31 -8.30
C VAL A 132 3.32 -11.43 -8.06
N THR A 133 3.97 -12.33 -8.79
CA THR A 133 5.41 -12.59 -8.67
C THR A 133 6.12 -12.49 -10.01
N ALA A 134 7.40 -12.14 -9.97
CA ALA A 134 8.29 -12.20 -11.11
C ALA A 134 9.69 -12.66 -10.65
N PRO A 135 10.53 -13.20 -11.54
CA PRO A 135 11.92 -13.48 -11.23
C PRO A 135 12.64 -12.25 -10.68
N PHE A 136 13.55 -12.46 -9.73
CA PHE A 136 14.27 -11.37 -9.06
C PHE A 136 14.96 -10.43 -10.05
N ALA A 137 15.70 -10.99 -11.01
CA ALA A 137 16.41 -10.22 -12.03
C ALA A 137 15.45 -9.36 -12.88
N THR A 138 14.27 -9.90 -13.25
CA THR A 138 13.24 -9.18 -13.99
C THR A 138 12.70 -8.00 -13.17
N SER A 139 12.44 -8.23 -11.89
CA SER A 139 11.95 -7.18 -10.98
C SER A 139 12.99 -6.08 -10.80
N VAL A 140 14.28 -6.44 -10.62
CA VAL A 140 15.40 -5.48 -10.54
C VAL A 140 15.50 -4.63 -11.80
N ALA A 141 15.51 -5.26 -12.98
CA ALA A 141 15.59 -4.54 -14.25
C ALA A 141 14.42 -3.54 -14.43
N ARG A 142 13.19 -3.96 -14.08
CA ARG A 142 12.00 -3.08 -14.16
C ARG A 142 12.07 -1.92 -13.18
N ILE A 143 12.54 -2.13 -11.96
CA ILE A 143 12.71 -1.07 -10.95
C ILE A 143 13.79 -0.08 -11.42
N ALA A 144 14.95 -0.59 -11.87
CA ALA A 144 16.04 0.24 -12.36
C ALA A 144 15.59 1.15 -13.51
N ALA A 145 14.90 0.58 -14.50
CA ALA A 145 14.39 1.33 -15.65
C ALA A 145 13.32 2.37 -15.27
N ARG A 146 12.37 2.00 -14.39
CA ARG A 146 11.27 2.90 -13.97
C ARG A 146 11.77 4.08 -13.14
N ASP A 147 12.70 3.81 -12.20
CA ASP A 147 13.13 4.79 -11.20
C ASP A 147 14.43 5.51 -11.62
N GLY A 148 15.05 5.15 -12.74
CA GLY A 148 16.31 5.73 -13.23
C GLY A 148 17.48 5.49 -12.27
N ILE A 149 17.53 4.33 -11.59
CA ILE A 149 18.56 3.99 -10.60
C ILE A 149 19.43 2.81 -11.04
N ALA A 150 20.62 2.72 -10.46
CA ALA A 150 21.51 1.58 -10.71
C ALA A 150 20.87 0.25 -10.28
N PRO A 151 21.14 -0.87 -11.01
CA PRO A 151 20.58 -2.19 -10.69
C PRO A 151 20.85 -2.64 -9.26
N GLU A 152 22.01 -2.30 -8.71
CA GLU A 152 22.40 -2.63 -7.32
C GLU A 152 21.50 -1.93 -6.30
N MET A 153 21.12 -0.67 -6.57
CA MET A 153 20.18 0.08 -5.75
C MET A 153 18.76 -0.51 -5.84
N ALA A 154 18.35 -0.90 -7.05
CA ALA A 154 17.07 -1.58 -7.27
C ALA A 154 17.02 -2.93 -6.52
N ALA A 155 18.10 -3.71 -6.57
CA ALA A 155 18.23 -4.96 -5.84
C ALA A 155 18.14 -4.78 -4.32
N ARG A 156 18.83 -3.75 -3.77
CA ARG A 156 18.75 -3.41 -2.33
C ARG A 156 17.31 -3.06 -1.91
N ARG A 157 16.61 -2.23 -2.70
CA ARG A 157 15.20 -1.88 -2.44
C ARG A 157 14.29 -3.11 -2.47
N LEU A 158 14.52 -4.02 -3.41
CA LEU A 158 13.73 -5.24 -3.54
C LEU A 158 13.99 -6.20 -2.37
N ASN A 159 15.23 -6.34 -1.91
CA ASN A 159 15.61 -7.18 -0.78
C ASN A 159 15.07 -6.66 0.56
N ALA A 160 14.84 -5.35 0.69
CA ALA A 160 14.22 -4.76 1.88
C ALA A 160 12.71 -5.05 1.99
N GLN A 161 12.07 -5.56 0.92
CA GLN A 161 10.63 -5.89 0.94
C GLN A 161 10.40 -7.33 1.43
N THR A 162 9.28 -7.54 2.11
CA THR A 162 8.85 -8.88 2.53
C THR A 162 8.78 -9.83 1.33
N PRO A 163 9.46 -10.99 1.37
CA PRO A 163 9.41 -11.97 0.28
C PRO A 163 7.99 -12.46 -0.02
N ASP A 164 7.72 -12.74 -1.30
CA ASP A 164 6.38 -13.15 -1.75
C ASP A 164 5.91 -14.48 -1.12
N VAL A 165 6.84 -15.36 -0.74
CA VAL A 165 6.53 -16.62 -0.05
C VAL A 165 5.79 -16.37 1.28
N TYR A 166 6.20 -15.38 2.05
CA TYR A 166 5.53 -15.02 3.30
C TYR A 166 4.15 -14.42 3.06
N LYS A 167 3.99 -13.66 1.98
CA LYS A 167 2.67 -13.11 1.60
C LYS A 167 1.66 -14.20 1.27
N ARG A 168 2.10 -15.29 0.61
CA ARG A 168 1.25 -16.45 0.31
C ARG A 168 0.85 -17.24 1.54
N GLN A 169 1.74 -17.34 2.55
CA GLN A 169 1.50 -18.12 3.76
C GLN A 169 0.65 -17.36 4.79
N ALA A 170 0.72 -16.03 4.79
CA ALA A 170 0.01 -15.20 5.76
C ALA A 170 -1.51 -15.19 5.54
N PHE A 171 -1.95 -15.23 4.27
CA PHE A 171 -3.37 -15.12 3.94
C PHE A 171 -4.15 -16.39 4.34
N ARG A 172 -5.19 -16.21 5.15
CA ARG A 172 -6.18 -17.23 5.47
C ARG A 172 -7.54 -16.77 4.98
N PRO A 173 -8.12 -17.40 3.93
CA PRO A 173 -9.46 -17.04 3.45
C PRO A 173 -10.49 -17.23 4.58
N ARG A 174 -11.47 -16.34 4.63
CA ARG A 174 -12.64 -16.51 5.51
C ARG A 174 -13.39 -17.75 5.04
N ARG A 175 -13.69 -18.66 5.97
CA ARG A 175 -14.59 -19.80 5.72
C ARG A 175 -16.03 -19.34 5.67
#